data_34e5a92a727241ef4a132e47508bc8f7
#
_entry.id   34e5a92a727241ef4a132e47508bc8f7
#
_cell.length_a   1.000
_cell.length_b   1.000
_cell.length_c   1.000
_cell.angle_alpha   90.00
_cell.angle_beta   90.00
_cell.angle_gamma   90.00
#
_symmetry.space_group_name_H-M   'P 1'
#
loop_
_entity.id
_entity.type
_entity.pdbx_description
1 polymer ?
#
loop_
_entity_poly.entity_id
_entity_poly.type
_entity_poly.pdbx_seq_one_letter_code
_entity_poly.pdbx_strand_id
1 'polypeptide(L)'
;MYTSGNVTLMVADMDRSVEFYVDKLGLELKVRYGNEWAEVAAPGVTLGLHQARGPLARSDPNIGMSIGLAVDDIEAAVRDLKAKGVLFPSSIRETNDLREASFTDPDGTPLYLAEIKPQFR
;
A
#
# COMPACT_ATOMS: atom_id res chain seq x y z
N MET A 1 12.83 10.61 23.34
CA MET A 1 12.31 9.28 22.98
C MET A 1 11.31 9.39 21.84
N TYR A 2 11.15 8.34 21.10
CA TYR A 2 10.27 8.34 19.92
C TYR A 2 8.81 8.50 20.33
N THR A 3 8.02 9.28 19.58
CA THR A 3 6.58 9.50 19.82
C THR A 3 5.72 8.93 18.70
N SER A 4 6.27 8.73 17.52
CA SER A 4 5.58 8.11 16.39
C SER A 4 6.59 7.72 15.33
N GLY A 5 6.12 7.08 14.29
CA GLY A 5 6.95 6.72 13.15
C GLY A 5 6.10 6.48 11.92
N ASN A 6 6.74 6.57 10.77
CA ASN A 6 6.07 6.28 9.51
C ASN A 6 7.08 5.79 8.48
N VAL A 7 6.55 5.21 7.41
CA VAL A 7 7.31 4.94 6.19
C VAL A 7 6.85 5.95 5.15
N THR A 8 7.77 6.69 4.57
CA THR A 8 7.44 7.72 3.59
C THR A 8 7.64 7.20 2.17
N LEU A 9 6.62 7.39 1.34
CA LEU A 9 6.62 7.02 -0.07
C LEU A 9 6.63 8.30 -0.90
N MET A 10 7.49 8.33 -1.93
CA MET A 10 7.49 9.42 -2.89
C MET A 10 6.40 9.17 -3.93
N VAL A 11 5.54 10.15 -4.15
CA VAL A 11 4.41 10.02 -5.07
C VAL A 11 4.48 11.12 -6.14
N ALA A 12 4.10 10.76 -7.36
CA ALA A 12 4.11 11.71 -8.48
C ALA A 12 2.88 12.60 -8.48
N ASP A 13 1.73 12.09 -8.03
CA ASP A 13 0.45 12.79 -8.05
C ASP A 13 -0.27 12.50 -6.73
N MET A 14 -0.34 13.50 -5.86
CA MET A 14 -0.91 13.32 -4.52
C MET A 14 -2.39 12.92 -4.57
N ASP A 15 -3.19 13.55 -5.44
CA ASP A 15 -4.61 13.21 -5.54
C ASP A 15 -4.80 11.75 -5.91
N ARG A 16 -4.05 11.27 -6.89
CA ARG A 16 -4.12 9.88 -7.35
C ARG A 16 -3.69 8.90 -6.26
N SER A 17 -2.64 9.25 -5.53
CA SER A 17 -2.13 8.41 -4.45
C SER A 17 -3.09 8.36 -3.27
N VAL A 18 -3.65 9.48 -2.88
CA VAL A 18 -4.65 9.52 -1.80
C VAL A 18 -5.90 8.72 -2.21
N GLU A 19 -6.37 8.88 -3.46
CA GLU A 19 -7.49 8.10 -3.96
C GLU A 19 -7.19 6.59 -3.86
N PHE A 20 -5.97 6.19 -4.25
CA PHE A 20 -5.59 4.79 -4.20
C PHE A 20 -5.59 4.24 -2.76
N TYR A 21 -4.88 4.91 -1.86
CA TYR A 21 -4.73 4.39 -0.51
C TYR A 21 -5.99 4.52 0.33
N VAL A 22 -6.76 5.58 0.16
CA VAL A 22 -7.95 5.84 0.97
C VAL A 22 -9.20 5.23 0.33
N ASP A 23 -9.47 5.55 -0.95
CA ASP A 23 -10.74 5.14 -1.57
C ASP A 23 -10.69 3.69 -2.05
N LYS A 24 -9.58 3.25 -2.63
CA LYS A 24 -9.48 1.87 -3.14
C LYS A 24 -9.08 0.89 -2.05
N LEU A 25 -7.99 1.16 -1.32
CA LEU A 25 -7.53 0.26 -0.26
C LEU A 25 -8.31 0.40 1.05
N GLY A 26 -8.99 1.51 1.26
CA GLY A 26 -9.78 1.72 2.46
C GLY A 26 -8.97 2.10 3.69
N LEU A 27 -7.75 2.63 3.51
CA LEU A 27 -6.96 3.10 4.64
C LEU A 27 -7.49 4.44 5.13
N GLU A 28 -7.13 4.78 6.37
CA GLU A 28 -7.62 6.00 7.01
C GLU A 28 -6.71 7.18 6.69
N LEU A 29 -7.28 8.24 6.14
CA LEU A 29 -6.55 9.49 5.95
C LEU A 29 -6.45 10.22 7.29
N LYS A 30 -5.23 10.38 7.81
CA LYS A 30 -5.00 11.02 9.10
C LYS A 30 -4.80 12.53 8.96
N VAL A 31 -3.97 12.94 8.03
CA VAL A 31 -3.73 14.36 7.75
C VAL A 31 -3.43 14.51 6.25
N ARG A 32 -3.69 15.72 5.75
CA ARG A 32 -3.26 16.09 4.41
C ARG A 32 -2.95 17.58 4.37
N TYR A 33 -1.77 17.92 3.86
CA TYR A 33 -1.33 19.29 3.66
C TYR A 33 -1.19 19.55 2.16
N GLY A 34 -2.32 19.88 1.53
CA GLY A 34 -2.38 20.15 0.09
C GLY A 34 -1.85 18.96 -0.72
N ASN A 35 -0.93 19.26 -1.64
CA ASN A 35 -0.30 18.23 -2.46
C ASN A 35 1.11 17.87 -1.97
N GLU A 36 1.53 18.42 -0.83
CA GLU A 36 2.89 18.22 -0.33
C GLU A 36 3.04 16.98 0.52
N TRP A 37 2.05 16.69 1.36
CA TRP A 37 2.15 15.62 2.35
C TRP A 37 0.78 15.07 2.71
N ALA A 38 0.70 13.77 2.88
CA ALA A 38 -0.46 13.13 3.47
C ALA A 38 -0.01 11.94 4.32
N GLU A 39 -0.78 11.60 5.34
CA GLU A 39 -0.54 10.40 6.14
C GLU A 39 -1.77 9.53 6.08
N VAL A 40 -1.56 8.26 5.74
CA VAL A 40 -2.61 7.25 5.72
C VAL A 40 -2.22 6.13 6.66
N ALA A 41 -3.19 5.64 7.41
CA ALA A 41 -2.94 4.63 8.43
C ALA A 41 -3.61 3.31 8.08
N ALA A 42 -2.82 2.25 8.11
CA ALA A 42 -3.28 0.87 8.17
C ALA A 42 -3.04 0.36 9.59
N PRO A 43 -3.68 -0.75 9.99
CA PRO A 43 -3.35 -1.35 11.27
C PRO A 43 -1.87 -1.71 11.34
N GLY A 44 -1.16 -1.13 12.31
CA GLY A 44 0.24 -1.43 12.55
C GLY A 44 1.24 -0.65 11.72
N VAL A 45 0.80 0.17 10.75
CA VAL A 45 1.74 0.96 9.95
C VAL A 45 1.10 2.27 9.49
N THR A 46 1.87 3.35 9.56
CA THR A 46 1.50 4.65 9.00
C THR A 46 2.38 4.93 7.80
N LEU A 47 1.75 5.31 6.68
CA LEU A 47 2.44 5.67 5.46
C LEU A 47 2.39 7.18 5.28
N GLY A 48 3.55 7.81 5.12
CA GLY A 48 3.64 9.19 4.69
C GLY A 48 3.72 9.23 3.18
N LEU A 49 2.90 10.08 2.56
CA LEU A 49 2.94 10.30 1.11
C LEU A 49 3.54 11.68 0.88
N HIS A 50 4.66 11.73 0.16
CA HIS A 50 5.40 12.97 -0.08
C HIS A 50 5.52 13.21 -1.57
N GLN A 51 5.16 14.42 -2.01
CA GLN A 51 5.25 14.76 -3.43
C GLN A 51 6.72 14.66 -3.91
N ALA A 52 6.95 13.84 -4.92
CA ALA A 52 8.28 13.70 -5.52
C ALA A 52 8.63 14.94 -6.34
N ARG A 53 9.89 15.40 -6.23
CA ARG A 53 10.37 16.60 -6.92
C ARG A 53 11.77 16.40 -7.45
N GLY A 54 12.07 17.09 -8.57
CA GLY A 54 13.39 17.06 -9.17
C GLY A 54 13.85 15.64 -9.51
N PRO A 55 15.05 15.26 -9.09
CA PRO A 55 15.56 13.93 -9.40
C PRO A 55 14.70 12.79 -8.85
N LEU A 56 14.01 13.00 -7.71
CA LEU A 56 13.15 11.97 -7.12
C LEU A 56 11.93 11.65 -7.97
N ALA A 57 11.49 12.61 -8.79
CA ALA A 57 10.34 12.39 -9.68
C ALA A 57 10.65 11.42 -10.81
N ARG A 58 11.92 11.11 -11.07
CA ARG A 58 12.36 10.26 -12.17
C ARG A 58 12.92 8.92 -11.73
N SER A 59 13.22 8.76 -10.46
CA SER A 59 13.77 7.52 -9.92
C SER A 59 12.64 6.66 -9.36
N ASP A 60 12.94 5.42 -9.05
CA ASP A 60 12.07 4.58 -8.26
C ASP A 60 12.57 4.60 -6.82
N PRO A 61 12.15 5.58 -6.01
CA PRO A 61 12.65 5.73 -4.64
C PRO A 61 12.18 4.62 -3.70
N ASN A 62 11.25 3.79 -4.16
CA ASN A 62 10.68 2.72 -3.34
C ASN A 62 11.26 1.35 -3.67
N ILE A 63 12.28 1.31 -4.53
CA ILE A 63 12.90 0.05 -4.94
C ILE A 63 13.49 -0.66 -3.71
N GLY A 64 13.28 -1.97 -3.62
CA GLY A 64 13.74 -2.76 -2.49
C GLY A 64 12.78 -2.75 -1.29
N MET A 65 11.67 -2.05 -1.38
CA MET A 65 10.65 -1.99 -0.34
C MET A 65 9.33 -2.57 -0.83
N SER A 66 8.57 -3.13 0.10
CA SER A 66 7.19 -3.53 -0.19
C SER A 66 6.33 -3.31 1.04
N ILE A 67 5.03 -3.15 0.83
CA ILE A 67 4.07 -2.96 1.91
C ILE A 67 3.16 -4.17 1.93
N GLY A 68 3.13 -4.87 3.06
CA GLY A 68 2.26 -6.02 3.24
C GLY A 68 1.08 -5.68 4.12
N LEU A 69 -0.11 -6.08 3.69
CA LEU A 69 -1.35 -5.91 4.45
C LEU A 69 -1.96 -7.29 4.68
N ALA A 70 -2.18 -7.64 5.95
CA ALA A 70 -2.80 -8.90 6.30
C ALA A 70 -4.31 -8.80 6.16
N VAL A 71 -4.92 -9.84 5.62
CA VAL A 71 -6.37 -9.93 5.42
C VAL A 71 -6.89 -11.26 5.96
N ASP A 72 -8.17 -11.29 6.31
CA ASP A 72 -8.81 -12.51 6.80
C ASP A 72 -9.20 -13.47 5.66
N ASP A 73 -9.60 -12.91 4.52
CA ASP A 73 -10.08 -13.68 3.37
C ASP A 73 -9.49 -13.05 2.11
N ILE A 74 -8.40 -13.64 1.63
CA ILE A 74 -7.66 -13.06 0.51
C ILE A 74 -8.45 -13.12 -0.80
N GLU A 75 -9.26 -14.14 -1.01
CA GLU A 75 -10.05 -14.22 -2.24
C GLU A 75 -11.09 -13.10 -2.30
N ALA A 76 -11.77 -12.84 -1.18
CA ALA A 76 -12.71 -11.73 -1.09
C ALA A 76 -12.00 -10.39 -1.25
N ALA A 77 -10.84 -10.21 -0.60
CA ALA A 77 -10.10 -8.96 -0.68
C ALA A 77 -9.63 -8.68 -2.11
N VAL A 78 -9.09 -9.69 -2.80
CA VAL A 78 -8.66 -9.54 -4.19
C VAL A 78 -9.84 -9.19 -5.08
N ARG A 79 -10.96 -9.88 -4.92
CA ARG A 79 -12.18 -9.61 -5.70
C ARG A 79 -12.66 -8.18 -5.51
N ASP A 80 -12.70 -7.72 -4.26
CA ASP A 80 -13.18 -6.37 -3.95
C ASP A 80 -12.25 -5.29 -4.52
N LEU A 81 -10.93 -5.49 -4.42
CA LEU A 81 -9.97 -4.54 -4.96
C LEU A 81 -9.99 -4.54 -6.49
N LYS A 82 -10.15 -5.70 -7.13
CA LYS A 82 -10.31 -5.75 -8.59
C LYS A 82 -11.54 -4.97 -9.04
N ALA A 83 -12.62 -5.06 -8.28
CA ALA A 83 -13.85 -4.31 -8.59
C ALA A 83 -13.62 -2.79 -8.51
N LYS A 84 -12.64 -2.35 -7.75
CA LYS A 84 -12.24 -0.94 -7.63
C LYS A 84 -11.13 -0.55 -8.61
N GLY A 85 -10.75 -1.44 -9.50
CA GLY A 85 -9.77 -1.16 -10.54
C GLY A 85 -8.33 -1.48 -10.18
N VAL A 86 -8.07 -2.13 -9.06
CA VAL A 86 -6.71 -2.56 -8.72
C VAL A 86 -6.35 -3.77 -9.57
N LEU A 87 -5.16 -3.73 -10.16
CA LEU A 87 -4.66 -4.81 -11.03
C LEU A 87 -3.77 -5.76 -10.23
N PHE A 88 -4.04 -7.05 -10.38
CA PHE A 88 -3.22 -8.11 -9.80
C PHE A 88 -2.57 -8.87 -10.97
N PRO A 89 -1.27 -8.67 -11.22
CA PRO A 89 -0.63 -9.27 -12.40
C PRO A 89 -0.49 -10.77 -12.32
N SER A 90 -0.57 -11.34 -11.11
CA SER A 90 -0.45 -12.79 -10.91
C SER A 90 -1.62 -13.31 -10.09
N SER A 91 -1.89 -14.61 -10.18
CA SER A 91 -2.88 -15.25 -9.33
C SER A 91 -2.40 -15.34 -7.88
N ILE A 92 -3.32 -15.63 -6.97
CA ILE A 92 -2.98 -15.87 -5.57
C ILE A 92 -1.96 -17.00 -5.48
N ARG A 93 -0.85 -16.74 -4.79
CA ARG A 93 0.20 -17.72 -4.57
C ARG A 93 0.05 -18.31 -3.18
N GLU A 94 0.23 -19.62 -3.08
CA GLU A 94 0.16 -20.30 -1.80
C GLU A 94 1.53 -20.85 -1.42
N THR A 95 1.92 -20.62 -0.17
CA THR A 95 3.12 -21.20 0.43
C THR A 95 2.69 -22.07 1.63
N ASN A 96 3.67 -22.60 2.37
CA ASN A 96 3.36 -23.42 3.55
C ASN A 96 2.67 -22.63 4.65
N ASP A 97 2.95 -21.32 4.76
CA ASP A 97 2.52 -20.50 5.89
C ASP A 97 1.49 -19.43 5.52
N LEU A 98 1.35 -19.10 4.24
CA LEU A 98 0.42 -18.03 3.85
C LEU A 98 -0.06 -18.18 2.40
N ARG A 99 -1.07 -17.38 2.08
CA ARG A 99 -1.51 -17.12 0.71
C ARG A 99 -1.32 -15.64 0.44
N GLU A 100 -0.78 -15.29 -0.73
CA GLU A 100 -0.49 -13.89 -1.02
C GLU A 100 -0.87 -13.49 -2.42
N ALA A 101 -1.12 -12.19 -2.61
CA ALA A 101 -1.40 -11.59 -3.91
C ALA A 101 -0.68 -10.25 -4.00
N SER A 102 0.08 -10.06 -5.06
CA SER A 102 0.90 -8.86 -5.26
C SER A 102 0.22 -7.88 -6.20
N PHE A 103 0.44 -6.59 -5.94
CA PHE A 103 -0.04 -5.51 -6.79
C PHE A 103 0.87 -4.29 -6.57
N THR A 104 0.60 -3.20 -7.28
CA THR A 104 1.37 -1.97 -7.10
C THR A 104 0.42 -0.79 -6.91
N ASP A 105 0.96 0.26 -6.30
CA ASP A 105 0.28 1.55 -6.26
C ASP A 105 0.48 2.30 -7.60
N PRO A 106 -0.10 3.50 -7.77
CA PRO A 106 0.06 4.26 -9.01
C PRO A 106 1.50 4.62 -9.38
N ASP A 107 2.40 4.65 -8.41
CA ASP A 107 3.81 4.97 -8.63
C ASP A 107 4.69 3.72 -8.78
N GLY A 108 4.09 2.53 -8.77
CA GLY A 108 4.82 1.29 -8.89
C GLY A 108 5.37 0.75 -7.58
N THR A 109 5.00 1.34 -6.45
CA THR A 109 5.39 0.80 -5.14
C THR A 109 4.79 -0.59 -4.97
N PRO A 110 5.62 -1.61 -4.66
CA PRO A 110 5.11 -2.96 -4.47
C PRO A 110 4.30 -3.09 -3.20
N LEU A 111 3.12 -3.69 -3.33
CA LEU A 111 2.28 -4.07 -2.19
C LEU A 111 1.88 -5.54 -2.34
N TYR A 112 1.49 -6.13 -1.23
CA TYR A 112 0.89 -7.47 -1.28
C TYR A 112 -0.14 -7.63 -0.18
N LEU A 113 -1.11 -8.48 -0.45
CA LEU A 113 -2.05 -8.96 0.57
C LEU A 113 -1.56 -10.32 1.04
N ALA A 114 -1.73 -10.61 2.32
CA ALA A 114 -1.36 -11.91 2.89
C ALA A 114 -2.45 -12.39 3.82
N GLU A 115 -2.87 -13.63 3.60
CA GLU A 115 -3.72 -14.37 4.52
C GLU A 115 -2.85 -15.40 5.21
N ILE A 116 -2.53 -15.17 6.47
CA ILE A 116 -1.65 -16.05 7.23
C ILE A 116 -2.47 -17.29 7.64
N LYS A 117 -1.93 -18.47 7.39
CA LYS A 117 -2.61 -19.73 7.76
C LYS A 117 -2.76 -19.80 9.28
N PRO A 118 -3.86 -20.40 9.79
CA PRO A 118 -4.18 -20.35 11.22
C PRO A 118 -3.06 -20.82 12.14
N GLN A 119 -2.28 -21.82 11.74
CA GLN A 119 -1.19 -22.36 12.55
C GLN A 119 -0.01 -21.39 12.70
N PHE A 120 0.01 -20.30 11.94
CA PHE A 120 1.08 -19.30 11.98
C PHE A 120 0.62 -17.92 12.47
N ARG A 121 -0.63 -17.84 12.94
CA ARG A 121 -1.16 -16.58 13.47
C ARG A 121 -0.77 -16.36 14.93
#